data_c648d72d854e3246a2daee9d0b26ea54
#
_entry.id   c648d72d854e3246a2daee9d0b26ea54
#
_cell.length_a   1.000
_cell.length_b   1.000
_cell.length_c   1.000
_cell.angle_alpha   90.00
_cell.angle_beta   90.00
_cell.angle_gamma   90.00
#
_symmetry.space_group_name_H-M   'P 1'
#
loop_
_entity.id
_entity.type
_entity.pdbx_description
1 polymer ?
#
loop_
_entity_poly.entity_id
_entity_poly.type
_entity_poly.pdbx_seq_one_letter_code
_entity_poly.pdbx_strand_id
1 'polypeptide(L)'
;MRRRGWIRSALAGAAVVGLLAGCSSNGGDSDHPTIDRVPAAAAPAVTVTPAGSVTPSAAITQLLSEPATGTLVEVTDGANALRLSADGATRTVNLPAKPASLALGKPGEVLVAVPGKVIRVDVASGKTSEVGVDGDVLSAALRADGTLVAGLADGKVLLLDANGAVQHTISGLVSADAVDASDNQVVVLDQRQTTITQLDLPAHQLGLSLRAGDGATHMIGDHFGRRLVTDTKGGELLVYTADPLVLHQRFPVGSSPYALAYDQRSETVWVTLTGRNEVVGYDLSTGIPVEVGRYPTVRQPNTVTIDSRTGDMFVGSGTGDGLQRIPADQRKRGQ
;
A
#
# COMPACT_ATOMS: atom_id res chain seq x y z
N MET A 1 -91.79 15.85 -26.87
CA MET A 1 -91.49 14.42 -26.89
C MET A 1 -90.01 14.20 -27.17
N ARG A 2 -89.27 13.71 -26.24
CA ARG A 2 -87.74 13.70 -26.23
C ARG A 2 -87.27 12.36 -26.74
N ARG A 3 -86.39 12.35 -27.76
CA ARG A 3 -85.65 11.16 -28.16
C ARG A 3 -84.24 11.19 -27.55
N ARG A 4 -83.93 10.17 -26.82
CA ARG A 4 -82.59 9.90 -26.25
C ARG A 4 -81.67 9.33 -27.34
N GLY A 5 -80.52 9.99 -27.59
CA GLY A 5 -79.45 9.46 -28.39
C GLY A 5 -78.46 8.69 -27.55
N TRP A 6 -78.12 7.47 -27.96
CA TRP A 6 -77.10 6.61 -27.34
C TRP A 6 -75.77 6.88 -28.06
N ILE A 7 -74.79 7.29 -27.28
CA ILE A 7 -73.43 7.36 -27.76
C ILE A 7 -72.73 6.05 -27.39
N ARG A 8 -72.29 5.30 -28.39
CA ARG A 8 -71.43 4.14 -28.26
C ARG A 8 -69.99 4.56 -28.16
N SER A 9 -69.38 4.37 -26.99
CA SER A 9 -67.93 4.56 -26.79
C SER A 9 -67.19 3.31 -27.27
N ALA A 10 -66.36 3.45 -28.24
CA ALA A 10 -65.44 2.42 -28.70
C ALA A 10 -64.17 2.50 -27.82
N LEU A 11 -63.90 1.45 -27.09
CA LEU A 11 -62.65 1.23 -26.35
C LEU A 11 -61.58 0.74 -27.36
N ALA A 12 -60.59 1.57 -27.67
CA ALA A 12 -59.40 1.15 -28.37
C ALA A 12 -58.40 0.58 -27.33
N GLY A 13 -58.20 -0.73 -27.36
CA GLY A 13 -57.21 -1.42 -26.59
C GLY A 13 -55.83 -1.22 -27.20
N ALA A 14 -54.94 -0.48 -26.51
CA ALA A 14 -53.53 -0.41 -26.86
C ALA A 14 -52.81 -1.61 -26.28
N ALA A 15 -52.36 -2.54 -27.10
CA ALA A 15 -51.44 -3.61 -26.74
C ALA A 15 -50.07 -3.07 -26.53
N VAL A 16 -49.58 -2.99 -25.29
CA VAL A 16 -48.19 -2.74 -24.95
C VAL A 16 -47.43 -4.04 -25.16
N VAL A 17 -46.70 -4.11 -26.28
CA VAL A 17 -45.68 -5.14 -26.49
C VAL A 17 -44.45 -4.74 -25.68
N GLY A 18 -44.25 -5.36 -24.53
CA GLY A 18 -43.01 -5.20 -23.76
C GLY A 18 -41.87 -5.89 -24.51
N LEU A 19 -40.95 -5.09 -25.04
CA LEU A 19 -39.67 -5.56 -25.51
C LEU A 19 -38.83 -5.93 -24.29
N LEU A 20 -38.77 -7.19 -23.94
CA LEU A 20 -37.73 -7.78 -23.11
C LEU A 20 -36.44 -7.80 -23.94
N ALA A 21 -35.72 -6.68 -23.94
CA ALA A 21 -34.32 -6.68 -24.35
C ALA A 21 -33.55 -7.48 -23.30
N GLY A 22 -33.31 -8.75 -23.59
CA GLY A 22 -32.38 -9.58 -22.84
C GLY A 22 -31.00 -8.95 -22.97
N CYS A 23 -30.41 -8.47 -21.88
CA CYS A 23 -29.00 -8.20 -21.82
C CYS A 23 -28.26 -9.50 -22.05
N SER A 24 -27.77 -9.73 -23.25
CA SER A 24 -26.72 -10.71 -23.50
C SER A 24 -25.46 -10.17 -22.81
N SER A 25 -25.09 -10.74 -21.69
CA SER A 25 -23.77 -10.54 -21.08
C SER A 25 -22.74 -11.19 -22.01
N ASN A 26 -22.22 -10.42 -22.97
CA ASN A 26 -20.92 -10.72 -23.53
C ASN A 26 -19.90 -10.49 -22.43
N GLY A 27 -19.15 -11.51 -22.07
CA GLY A 27 -18.06 -11.45 -21.09
C GLY A 27 -16.98 -10.49 -21.55
N GLY A 28 -16.50 -9.65 -20.64
CA GLY A 28 -15.38 -8.77 -20.85
C GLY A 28 -15.66 -7.40 -20.21
N ASP A 29 -14.83 -7.01 -19.31
CA ASP A 29 -14.79 -5.79 -18.53
C ASP A 29 -15.99 -5.61 -17.59
N SER A 30 -15.81 -6.10 -16.37
CA SER A 30 -16.55 -5.58 -15.24
C SER A 30 -16.20 -4.11 -15.09
N ASP A 31 -17.12 -3.24 -15.45
CA ASP A 31 -17.00 -1.78 -15.32
C ASP A 31 -17.09 -1.42 -13.83
N HIS A 32 -16.03 -1.78 -13.09
CA HIS A 32 -15.92 -1.45 -11.68
C HIS A 32 -15.61 0.05 -11.56
N PRO A 33 -16.37 0.79 -10.75
CA PRO A 33 -16.06 2.19 -10.52
C PRO A 33 -14.64 2.32 -9.96
N THR A 34 -13.82 3.11 -10.64
CA THR A 34 -12.41 3.33 -10.28
C THR A 34 -12.15 4.80 -10.03
N ILE A 35 -11.14 5.07 -9.22
CA ILE A 35 -10.56 6.40 -9.03
C ILE A 35 -9.11 6.41 -9.54
N ASP A 36 -8.56 7.58 -9.79
CA ASP A 36 -7.12 7.73 -9.95
C ASP A 36 -6.42 7.49 -8.60
N ARG A 37 -5.20 6.94 -8.65
CA ARG A 37 -4.38 6.80 -7.43
C ARG A 37 -4.20 8.15 -6.77
N VAL A 38 -4.48 8.23 -5.47
CA VAL A 38 -4.41 9.49 -4.72
C VAL A 38 -2.94 9.85 -4.46
N PRO A 39 -2.46 11.00 -4.94
CA PRO A 39 -1.10 11.42 -4.65
C PRO A 39 -0.98 11.96 -3.22
N ALA A 40 0.24 12.01 -2.71
CA ALA A 40 0.53 12.79 -1.52
C ALA A 40 0.14 14.27 -1.75
N ALA A 41 -0.49 14.91 -0.76
CA ALA A 41 -0.72 16.34 -0.86
C ALA A 41 0.60 17.11 -0.98
N ALA A 42 0.60 18.17 -1.77
CA ALA A 42 1.76 19.05 -1.86
C ALA A 42 2.04 19.68 -0.50
N ALA A 43 3.24 19.45 0.02
CA ALA A 43 3.62 19.94 1.33
C ALA A 43 3.91 21.47 1.32
N PRO A 44 3.55 22.19 2.40
CA PRO A 44 3.94 23.60 2.56
C PRO A 44 5.47 23.74 2.71
N ALA A 45 5.94 24.97 2.70
CA ALA A 45 7.33 25.25 3.08
C ALA A 45 7.59 24.81 4.53
N VAL A 46 8.81 24.33 4.80
CA VAL A 46 9.22 23.96 6.16
C VAL A 46 9.41 25.25 6.98
N THR A 47 8.68 25.36 8.08
CA THR A 47 8.75 26.51 9.01
C THR A 47 9.37 26.15 10.35
N VAL A 48 9.50 24.85 10.64
CA VAL A 48 10.09 24.31 11.87
C VAL A 48 11.25 23.40 11.49
N THR A 49 12.36 23.50 12.19
CA THR A 49 13.52 22.62 11.97
C THR A 49 13.12 21.16 12.12
N PRO A 50 13.43 20.30 11.14
CA PRO A 50 13.17 18.84 11.25
C PRO A 50 13.83 18.24 12.48
N ALA A 51 13.16 17.30 13.14
CA ALA A 51 13.69 16.60 14.30
C ALA A 51 14.89 15.71 13.92
N GLY A 52 15.84 15.53 14.83
CA GLY A 52 17.01 14.68 14.61
C GLY A 52 18.02 15.31 13.64
N SER A 53 18.46 14.55 12.66
CA SER A 53 19.44 14.98 11.66
C SER A 53 18.95 14.78 10.24
N VAL A 54 19.39 15.61 9.31
CA VAL A 54 19.06 15.53 7.88
C VAL A 54 20.34 15.40 7.07
N THR A 55 20.38 14.38 6.21
CA THR A 55 21.44 14.17 5.23
C THR A 55 20.93 14.56 3.84
N PRO A 56 21.69 15.34 3.03
CA PRO A 56 21.26 15.67 1.68
C PRO A 56 20.99 14.42 0.83
N SER A 57 19.88 14.42 0.12
CA SER A 57 19.49 13.37 -0.82
C SER A 57 18.64 13.95 -1.94
N ALA A 58 18.64 13.33 -3.12
CA ALA A 58 17.62 13.56 -4.12
C ALA A 58 16.25 13.14 -3.60
N ALA A 59 15.18 13.46 -4.34
CA ALA A 59 13.81 13.04 -3.99
C ALA A 59 13.72 11.52 -3.80
N ILE A 60 13.29 11.08 -2.63
CA ILE A 60 13.18 9.66 -2.26
C ILE A 60 11.77 9.19 -2.54
N THR A 61 11.65 8.15 -3.39
CA THR A 61 10.36 7.57 -3.78
C THR A 61 10.03 6.27 -3.05
N GLN A 62 11.05 5.52 -2.60
CA GLN A 62 10.90 4.28 -1.83
C GLN A 62 11.97 4.27 -0.72
N LEU A 63 11.60 3.77 0.44
CA LEU A 63 12.49 3.67 1.59
C LEU A 63 12.13 2.45 2.42
N LEU A 64 13.11 1.58 2.70
CA LEU A 64 12.93 0.36 3.46
C LEU A 64 14.15 0.09 4.32
N SER A 65 13.97 -0.26 5.58
CA SER A 65 15.03 -0.79 6.43
C SER A 65 14.95 -2.32 6.48
N GLU A 66 16.03 -3.01 6.11
CA GLU A 66 16.09 -4.47 6.19
C GLU A 66 16.48 -4.87 7.63
N PRO A 67 15.61 -5.62 8.33
CA PRO A 67 15.74 -5.79 9.78
C PRO A 67 16.92 -6.66 10.25
N ALA A 68 17.38 -7.63 9.44
CA ALA A 68 18.46 -8.52 9.86
C ALA A 68 19.83 -7.85 9.83
N THR A 69 20.05 -6.95 8.87
CA THR A 69 21.33 -6.25 8.67
C THR A 69 21.28 -4.78 9.11
N GLY A 70 20.09 -4.18 9.21
CA GLY A 70 19.91 -2.75 9.40
C GLY A 70 20.26 -1.93 8.17
N THR A 71 20.36 -2.58 7.00
CA THR A 71 20.62 -1.88 5.74
C THR A 71 19.42 -1.03 5.37
N LEU A 72 19.66 0.26 5.18
CA LEU A 72 18.68 1.17 4.62
C LEU A 72 18.72 1.10 3.10
N VAL A 73 17.57 0.83 2.49
CA VAL A 73 17.38 0.70 1.05
C VAL A 73 16.56 1.87 0.55
N GLU A 74 17.15 2.64 -0.37
CA GLU A 74 16.56 3.85 -0.91
C GLU A 74 16.40 3.74 -2.42
N VAL A 75 15.31 4.26 -2.95
CA VAL A 75 15.10 4.56 -4.37
C VAL A 75 14.87 6.06 -4.50
N THR A 76 15.65 6.71 -5.36
CA THR A 76 15.46 8.13 -5.67
C THR A 76 14.70 8.32 -6.98
N ASP A 77 14.04 9.46 -7.13
CA ASP A 77 13.27 9.75 -8.34
C ASP A 77 14.18 9.76 -9.59
N GLY A 78 13.66 9.21 -10.67
CA GLY A 78 14.39 9.05 -11.94
C GLY A 78 15.46 7.97 -11.93
N ALA A 79 15.74 7.30 -10.80
CA ALA A 79 16.78 6.27 -10.74
C ALA A 79 16.19 4.86 -10.99
N ASN A 80 16.89 4.08 -11.83
CA ASN A 80 16.72 2.65 -11.95
C ASN A 80 17.80 1.96 -11.10
N ALA A 81 17.85 2.26 -9.81
CA ALA A 81 18.86 1.74 -8.91
C ALA A 81 18.38 1.76 -7.47
N LEU A 82 18.93 0.86 -6.65
CA LEU A 82 18.86 0.93 -5.20
C LEU A 82 20.14 1.54 -4.65
N ARG A 83 19.98 2.38 -3.65
CA ARG A 83 21.08 2.78 -2.78
C ARG A 83 20.95 2.01 -1.47
N LEU A 84 21.97 1.22 -1.15
CA LEU A 84 22.06 0.41 0.06
C LEU A 84 23.04 1.08 1.02
N SER A 85 22.60 1.47 2.21
CA SER A 85 23.42 2.15 3.20
C SER A 85 23.44 1.36 4.50
N ALA A 86 24.63 0.98 4.96
CA ALA A 86 24.84 0.26 6.23
C ALA A 86 26.20 0.65 6.81
N ASP A 87 26.31 0.86 8.13
CA ASP A 87 27.53 1.12 8.88
C ASP A 87 28.42 2.21 8.27
N GLY A 88 27.81 3.27 7.73
CA GLY A 88 28.50 4.40 7.07
C GLY A 88 28.99 4.12 5.65
N ALA A 89 28.85 2.90 5.14
CA ALA A 89 29.13 2.56 3.76
C ALA A 89 27.86 2.64 2.90
N THR A 90 28.04 3.00 1.62
CA THR A 90 26.95 3.07 0.65
C THR A 90 27.32 2.28 -0.60
N ARG A 91 26.37 1.52 -1.11
CA ARG A 91 26.49 0.76 -2.36
C ARG A 91 25.31 1.07 -3.27
N THR A 92 25.56 1.10 -4.57
CA THR A 92 24.50 1.21 -5.59
C THR A 92 24.32 -0.12 -6.28
N VAL A 93 23.06 -0.56 -6.42
CA VAL A 93 22.67 -1.74 -7.21
C VAL A 93 21.81 -1.25 -8.36
N ASN A 94 22.32 -1.38 -9.58
CA ASN A 94 21.58 -1.00 -10.79
C ASN A 94 20.46 -2.01 -11.07
N LEU A 95 19.33 -1.52 -11.52
CA LEU A 95 18.13 -2.29 -11.85
C LEU A 95 17.80 -2.10 -13.34
N PRO A 96 17.13 -3.08 -13.97
CA PRO A 96 16.77 -2.99 -15.39
C PRO A 96 15.65 -1.98 -15.66
N ALA A 97 14.85 -1.62 -14.63
CA ALA A 97 13.75 -0.67 -14.75
C ALA A 97 13.52 0.06 -13.41
N LYS A 98 12.68 1.10 -13.43
CA LYS A 98 12.26 1.84 -12.24
C LYS A 98 11.48 0.91 -11.29
N PRO A 99 11.84 0.84 -10.00
CA PRO A 99 11.08 0.09 -9.01
C PRO A 99 9.67 0.64 -8.82
N ALA A 100 8.69 -0.24 -8.82
CA ALA A 100 7.32 0.06 -8.43
C ALA A 100 7.16 0.02 -6.90
N SER A 101 7.74 -1.00 -6.25
CA SER A 101 7.74 -1.14 -4.80
C SER A 101 8.94 -1.90 -4.28
N LEU A 102 9.21 -1.74 -2.97
CA LEU A 102 10.14 -2.54 -2.19
C LEU A 102 9.37 -3.36 -1.16
N ALA A 103 9.82 -4.59 -0.91
CA ALA A 103 9.31 -5.41 0.19
C ALA A 103 10.44 -6.22 0.82
N LEU A 104 10.23 -6.73 2.04
CA LEU A 104 11.15 -7.64 2.68
C LEU A 104 11.06 -9.03 2.03
N GLY A 105 12.20 -9.63 1.77
CA GLY A 105 12.34 -11.03 1.37
C GLY A 105 12.74 -11.92 2.55
N LYS A 106 13.64 -12.85 2.33
CA LYS A 106 14.31 -13.59 3.41
C LYS A 106 15.20 -12.62 4.22
N PRO A 107 15.59 -13.00 5.45
CA PRO A 107 16.54 -12.19 6.22
C PRO A 107 17.78 -11.82 5.36
N GLY A 108 18.10 -10.54 5.27
CA GLY A 108 19.17 -10.00 4.42
C GLY A 108 18.78 -9.80 2.95
N GLU A 109 17.51 -10.02 2.58
CA GLU A 109 17.02 -9.89 1.21
C GLU A 109 15.92 -8.84 1.10
N VAL A 110 15.93 -8.08 0.01
CA VAL A 110 14.85 -7.18 -0.39
C VAL A 110 14.29 -7.62 -1.74
N LEU A 111 12.97 -7.62 -1.85
CA LEU A 111 12.23 -7.82 -3.08
C LEU A 111 11.97 -6.48 -3.74
N VAL A 112 12.20 -6.41 -5.03
CA VAL A 112 11.98 -5.21 -5.84
C VAL A 112 11.02 -5.55 -6.97
N ALA A 113 9.84 -4.98 -6.94
CA ALA A 113 8.89 -5.11 -8.04
C ALA A 113 9.28 -4.16 -9.17
N VAL A 114 9.43 -4.70 -10.37
CA VAL A 114 9.64 -3.92 -11.60
C VAL A 114 8.78 -4.51 -12.72
N PRO A 115 8.49 -3.77 -13.80
CA PRO A 115 7.77 -4.34 -14.94
C PRO A 115 8.39 -5.63 -15.42
N GLY A 116 7.60 -6.69 -15.54
CA GLY A 116 8.01 -7.99 -16.06
C GLY A 116 8.76 -8.90 -15.08
N LYS A 117 9.05 -8.48 -13.84
CA LYS A 117 9.78 -9.36 -12.90
C LYS A 117 9.77 -8.87 -11.46
N VAL A 118 10.10 -9.78 -10.54
CA VAL A 118 10.51 -9.46 -9.17
C VAL A 118 12.01 -9.72 -9.06
N ILE A 119 12.76 -8.73 -8.59
CA ILE A 119 14.21 -8.84 -8.37
C ILE A 119 14.44 -9.07 -6.88
N ARG A 120 15.19 -10.10 -6.55
CA ARG A 120 15.68 -10.37 -5.19
C ARG A 120 17.07 -9.79 -5.05
N VAL A 121 17.28 -8.97 -4.03
CA VAL A 121 18.57 -8.31 -3.79
C VAL A 121 19.08 -8.73 -2.42
N ASP A 122 20.22 -9.39 -2.37
CA ASP A 122 20.99 -9.58 -1.15
C ASP A 122 21.64 -8.25 -0.75
N VAL A 123 21.19 -7.68 0.36
CA VAL A 123 21.60 -6.32 0.72
C VAL A 123 23.06 -6.22 1.17
N ALA A 124 23.64 -7.30 1.67
CA ALA A 124 25.03 -7.33 2.11
C ALA A 124 26.01 -7.35 0.95
N SER A 125 25.74 -8.16 -0.07
CA SER A 125 26.62 -8.30 -1.25
C SER A 125 26.22 -7.42 -2.42
N GLY A 126 24.95 -6.99 -2.50
CA GLY A 126 24.36 -6.34 -3.66
C GLY A 126 24.10 -7.30 -4.84
N LYS A 127 24.22 -8.59 -4.64
CA LYS A 127 23.91 -9.59 -5.67
C LYS A 127 22.41 -9.64 -5.91
N THR A 128 22.05 -9.84 -7.18
CA THR A 128 20.64 -9.91 -7.60
C THR A 128 20.33 -11.26 -8.23
N SER A 129 19.09 -11.71 -8.06
CA SER A 129 18.47 -12.77 -8.85
C SER A 129 17.08 -12.32 -9.29
N GLU A 130 16.59 -12.85 -10.40
CA GLU A 130 15.35 -12.39 -11.02
C GLU A 130 14.33 -13.52 -11.11
N VAL A 131 13.08 -13.19 -10.85
CA VAL A 131 11.92 -14.05 -11.09
C VAL A 131 11.08 -13.37 -12.16
N GLY A 132 11.02 -13.95 -13.36
CA GLY A 132 10.22 -13.44 -14.47
C GLY A 132 8.72 -13.55 -14.17
N VAL A 133 7.97 -12.50 -14.50
CA VAL A 133 6.52 -12.41 -14.32
C VAL A 133 5.93 -11.79 -15.58
N ASP A 134 4.92 -12.43 -16.15
CA ASP A 134 4.21 -11.85 -17.30
C ASP A 134 3.25 -10.75 -16.82
N GLY A 135 3.59 -9.51 -17.09
CA GLY A 135 2.83 -8.32 -16.73
C GLY A 135 3.61 -7.30 -15.89
N ASP A 136 2.98 -6.16 -15.64
CA ASP A 136 3.55 -5.08 -14.85
C ASP A 136 3.38 -5.34 -13.35
N VAL A 137 4.48 -5.74 -12.70
CA VAL A 137 4.47 -6.02 -11.26
C VAL A 137 4.49 -4.71 -10.50
N LEU A 138 3.45 -4.47 -9.68
CA LEU A 138 3.34 -3.32 -8.79
C LEU A 138 3.82 -3.62 -7.38
N SER A 139 3.63 -4.83 -6.91
CA SER A 139 3.93 -5.22 -5.53
C SER A 139 4.37 -6.68 -5.45
N ALA A 140 5.14 -6.99 -4.40
CA ALA A 140 5.57 -8.36 -4.13
C ALA A 140 5.61 -8.61 -2.62
N ALA A 141 5.40 -9.86 -2.21
CA ALA A 141 5.56 -10.29 -0.82
C ALA A 141 6.05 -11.74 -0.80
N LEU A 142 6.81 -12.11 0.23
CA LEU A 142 7.27 -13.48 0.45
C LEU A 142 6.50 -14.09 1.62
N ARG A 143 5.83 -15.21 1.40
CA ARG A 143 5.19 -15.99 2.47
C ARG A 143 6.20 -16.81 3.25
N ALA A 144 5.86 -17.17 4.47
CA ALA A 144 6.72 -17.98 5.34
C ALA A 144 7.06 -19.36 4.74
N ASP A 145 6.17 -19.93 3.90
CA ASP A 145 6.40 -21.19 3.18
C ASP A 145 7.31 -21.04 1.95
N GLY A 146 7.79 -19.84 1.65
CA GLY A 146 8.65 -19.52 0.52
C GLY A 146 7.90 -19.18 -0.78
N THR A 147 6.58 -19.21 -0.79
CA THR A 147 5.76 -18.75 -1.92
C THR A 147 5.97 -17.25 -2.14
N LEU A 148 6.36 -16.87 -3.35
CA LEU A 148 6.40 -15.47 -3.77
C LEU A 148 5.03 -15.06 -4.29
N VAL A 149 4.50 -13.96 -3.76
CA VAL A 149 3.24 -13.36 -4.21
C VAL A 149 3.57 -12.11 -5.01
N ALA A 150 3.07 -12.00 -6.23
CA ALA A 150 3.26 -10.83 -7.09
C ALA A 150 1.90 -10.23 -7.47
N GLY A 151 1.71 -8.95 -7.15
CA GLY A 151 0.54 -8.17 -7.51
C GLY A 151 0.79 -7.37 -8.79
N LEU A 152 -0.13 -7.44 -9.74
CA LEU A 152 0.00 -6.86 -11.08
C LEU A 152 -0.89 -5.63 -11.28
N ALA A 153 -0.51 -4.81 -12.24
CA ALA A 153 -1.25 -3.60 -12.62
C ALA A 153 -2.64 -3.89 -13.23
N ASP A 154 -2.83 -5.09 -13.80
CA ASP A 154 -4.11 -5.57 -14.34
C ASP A 154 -4.99 -6.26 -13.29
N GLY A 155 -4.61 -6.17 -12.01
CA GLY A 155 -5.38 -6.71 -10.88
C GLY A 155 -5.21 -8.20 -10.64
N LYS A 156 -4.33 -8.88 -11.39
CA LYS A 156 -3.97 -10.28 -11.09
C LYS A 156 -3.02 -10.35 -9.91
N VAL A 157 -3.15 -11.43 -9.15
CA VAL A 157 -2.20 -11.81 -8.10
C VAL A 157 -1.68 -13.20 -8.44
N LEU A 158 -0.36 -13.30 -8.59
CA LEU A 158 0.32 -14.56 -8.91
C LEU A 158 0.92 -15.16 -7.65
N LEU A 159 0.72 -16.47 -7.46
CA LEU A 159 1.42 -17.27 -6.46
C LEU A 159 2.49 -18.09 -7.19
N LEU A 160 3.76 -17.82 -6.87
CA LEU A 160 4.91 -18.46 -7.51
C LEU A 160 5.66 -19.31 -6.48
N ASP A 161 6.16 -20.46 -6.94
CA ASP A 161 7.01 -21.32 -6.12
C ASP A 161 8.42 -20.74 -5.92
N ALA A 162 9.25 -21.45 -5.17
CA ALA A 162 10.62 -21.04 -4.88
C ALA A 162 11.52 -20.95 -6.14
N ASN A 163 11.13 -21.61 -7.23
CA ASN A 163 11.83 -21.59 -8.52
C ASN A 163 11.31 -20.49 -9.45
N GLY A 164 10.25 -19.75 -9.03
CA GLY A 164 9.63 -18.70 -9.81
C GLY A 164 8.56 -19.20 -10.81
N ALA A 165 8.16 -20.47 -10.73
CA ALA A 165 7.07 -20.96 -11.57
C ALA A 165 5.71 -20.54 -10.99
N VAL A 166 4.83 -19.98 -11.83
CA VAL A 166 3.47 -19.60 -11.44
C VAL A 166 2.66 -20.87 -11.14
N GLN A 167 2.24 -21.02 -9.91
CA GLN A 167 1.40 -22.11 -9.45
C GLN A 167 -0.09 -21.76 -9.60
N HIS A 168 -0.45 -20.53 -9.23
CA HIS A 168 -1.83 -20.06 -9.30
C HIS A 168 -1.89 -18.59 -9.71
N THR A 169 -2.99 -18.23 -10.38
CA THR A 169 -3.35 -16.86 -10.75
C THR A 169 -4.73 -16.55 -10.18
N ILE A 170 -4.82 -15.53 -9.36
CA ILE A 170 -6.07 -15.02 -8.80
C ILE A 170 -6.38 -13.70 -9.50
N SER A 171 -7.60 -13.57 -10.02
CA SER A 171 -8.04 -12.41 -10.81
C SER A 171 -9.32 -11.82 -10.24
N GLY A 172 -9.65 -10.57 -10.63
CA GLY A 172 -10.90 -9.90 -10.25
C GLY A 172 -10.73 -8.57 -9.51
N LEU A 173 -9.49 -8.17 -9.19
CA LEU A 173 -9.16 -6.80 -8.77
C LEU A 173 -8.97 -5.91 -10.01
N VAL A 174 -8.97 -4.60 -9.83
CA VAL A 174 -8.60 -3.62 -10.87
C VAL A 174 -7.10 -3.39 -10.88
N SER A 175 -6.48 -3.35 -9.70
CA SER A 175 -5.03 -3.33 -9.55
C SER A 175 -4.61 -3.98 -8.24
N ALA A 176 -3.42 -4.57 -8.20
CA ALA A 176 -2.84 -5.13 -6.97
C ALA A 176 -1.66 -4.25 -6.53
N ASP A 177 -1.99 -3.07 -5.97
CA ASP A 177 -1.02 -2.01 -5.69
C ASP A 177 -0.09 -2.32 -4.53
N ALA A 178 -0.61 -2.97 -3.48
CA ALA A 178 0.19 -3.47 -2.39
C ALA A 178 -0.28 -4.86 -1.97
N VAL A 179 0.66 -5.75 -1.72
CA VAL A 179 0.42 -7.10 -1.19
C VAL A 179 1.13 -7.24 0.13
N ASP A 180 0.42 -7.73 1.14
CA ASP A 180 0.99 -8.18 2.41
C ASP A 180 0.70 -9.66 2.60
N ALA A 181 1.71 -10.44 3.00
CA ALA A 181 1.65 -11.89 3.14
C ALA A 181 2.03 -12.37 4.56
N SER A 182 1.78 -11.54 5.57
CA SER A 182 2.05 -11.88 6.97
C SER A 182 1.07 -12.94 7.49
N ASP A 183 1.50 -13.68 8.51
CA ASP A 183 0.67 -14.61 9.30
C ASP A 183 -0.15 -15.61 8.45
N ASN A 184 0.44 -16.12 7.37
CA ASN A 184 -0.20 -17.04 6.41
C ASN A 184 -1.44 -16.46 5.70
N GLN A 185 -1.75 -15.20 5.91
CA GLN A 185 -2.81 -14.48 5.21
C GLN A 185 -2.22 -13.61 4.11
N VAL A 186 -2.81 -13.63 2.94
CA VAL A 186 -2.46 -12.69 1.88
C VAL A 186 -3.59 -11.69 1.73
N VAL A 187 -3.23 -10.41 1.84
CA VAL A 187 -4.16 -9.29 1.71
C VAL A 187 -3.63 -8.33 0.65
N VAL A 188 -4.52 -7.84 -0.17
CA VAL A 188 -4.19 -6.95 -1.30
C VAL A 188 -4.92 -5.63 -1.14
N LEU A 189 -4.20 -4.54 -1.33
CA LEU A 189 -4.76 -3.21 -1.48
C LEU A 189 -4.91 -2.89 -2.97
N ASP A 190 -6.12 -2.57 -3.38
CA ASP A 190 -6.43 -1.98 -4.68
C ASP A 190 -6.69 -0.49 -4.49
N GLN A 191 -5.72 0.36 -4.89
CA GLN A 191 -5.84 1.81 -4.75
C GLN A 191 -6.87 2.41 -5.70
N ARG A 192 -7.11 1.77 -6.84
CA ARG A 192 -8.07 2.26 -7.83
C ARG A 192 -9.52 2.01 -7.44
N GLN A 193 -9.77 0.96 -6.67
CA GLN A 193 -11.09 0.69 -6.08
C GLN A 193 -11.18 1.16 -4.63
N THR A 194 -10.05 1.56 -4.03
CA THR A 194 -9.91 1.84 -2.59
C THR A 194 -10.52 0.72 -1.75
N THR A 195 -10.06 -0.50 -2.01
CA THR A 195 -10.47 -1.71 -1.30
C THR A 195 -9.28 -2.49 -0.77
N ILE A 196 -9.51 -3.20 0.32
CA ILE A 196 -8.61 -4.20 0.86
C ILE A 196 -9.29 -5.56 0.71
N THR A 197 -8.61 -6.53 0.12
CA THR A 197 -9.16 -7.85 -0.20
C THR A 197 -8.28 -8.96 0.35
N GLN A 198 -8.84 -9.84 1.15
CA GLN A 198 -8.20 -11.08 1.58
C GLN A 198 -8.24 -12.10 0.45
N LEU A 199 -7.18 -12.89 0.27
CA LEU A 199 -7.20 -14.02 -0.65
C LEU A 199 -7.60 -15.31 0.07
N ASP A 200 -8.52 -16.05 -0.52
CA ASP A 200 -8.82 -17.43 -0.14
C ASP A 200 -7.78 -18.34 -0.81
N LEU A 201 -6.66 -18.55 -0.10
CA LEU A 201 -5.54 -19.32 -0.64
C LEU A 201 -5.89 -20.79 -0.92
N PRO A 202 -6.66 -21.51 -0.07
CA PRO A 202 -7.09 -22.86 -0.38
C PRO A 202 -7.96 -22.98 -1.63
N ALA A 203 -8.82 -22.01 -1.88
CA ALA A 203 -9.69 -21.99 -3.07
C ALA A 203 -9.07 -21.28 -4.27
N HIS A 204 -7.90 -20.65 -4.11
CA HIS A 204 -7.20 -19.87 -5.12
C HIS A 204 -8.08 -18.78 -5.78
N GLN A 205 -8.81 -18.04 -4.95
CA GLN A 205 -9.72 -17.00 -5.39
C GLN A 205 -9.70 -15.78 -4.46
N LEU A 206 -10.40 -14.71 -4.85
CA LEU A 206 -10.65 -13.58 -3.96
C LEU A 206 -11.56 -14.01 -2.83
N GLY A 207 -11.22 -13.63 -1.62
CA GLY A 207 -12.04 -13.78 -0.43
C GLY A 207 -12.86 -12.53 -0.14
N LEU A 208 -12.96 -12.18 1.14
CA LEU A 208 -13.68 -11.00 1.59
C LEU A 208 -12.95 -9.72 1.15
N SER A 209 -13.72 -8.78 0.63
CA SER A 209 -13.25 -7.44 0.26
C SER A 209 -14.00 -6.38 1.06
N LEU A 210 -13.28 -5.41 1.58
CA LEU A 210 -13.82 -4.28 2.33
C LEU A 210 -13.35 -2.96 1.75
N ARG A 211 -14.16 -1.92 1.93
CA ARG A 211 -13.78 -0.56 1.57
C ARG A 211 -12.61 -0.08 2.43
N ALA A 212 -11.63 0.58 1.81
CA ALA A 212 -10.46 1.17 2.46
C ALA A 212 -10.49 2.72 2.34
N GLY A 213 -11.54 3.32 2.87
CA GLY A 213 -11.73 4.77 2.86
C GLY A 213 -12.10 5.35 1.50
N ASP A 214 -11.74 6.60 1.26
CA ASP A 214 -12.07 7.36 0.06
C ASP A 214 -10.91 7.45 -0.94
N GLY A 215 -9.69 7.09 -0.51
CA GLY A 215 -8.49 7.11 -1.32
C GLY A 215 -7.30 6.51 -0.58
N ALA A 216 -7.34 5.19 -0.39
CA ALA A 216 -6.27 4.43 0.25
C ALA A 216 -4.97 4.49 -0.58
N THR A 217 -3.83 4.63 0.09
CA THR A 217 -2.53 4.78 -0.58
C THR A 217 -1.47 3.78 -0.15
N HIS A 218 -1.36 3.51 1.15
CA HIS A 218 -0.37 2.58 1.68
C HIS A 218 -1.00 1.57 2.61
N MET A 219 -0.43 0.37 2.62
CA MET A 219 -0.80 -0.72 3.52
C MET A 219 0.46 -1.37 4.06
N ILE A 220 0.50 -1.65 5.36
CA ILE A 220 1.52 -2.46 6.00
C ILE A 220 0.87 -3.48 6.94
N GLY A 221 1.53 -4.60 7.17
CA GLY A 221 1.20 -5.55 8.24
C GLY A 221 1.94 -5.22 9.54
N ASP A 222 1.42 -5.71 10.67
CA ASP A 222 2.12 -5.75 11.93
C ASP A 222 2.16 -7.19 12.49
N HIS A 223 2.90 -7.41 13.56
CA HIS A 223 3.06 -8.75 14.14
C HIS A 223 1.82 -9.27 14.89
N PHE A 224 0.78 -8.45 15.05
CA PHE A 224 -0.52 -8.88 15.56
C PHE A 224 -1.47 -9.37 14.46
N GLY A 225 -1.01 -9.46 13.23
CA GLY A 225 -1.84 -9.83 12.09
C GLY A 225 -2.78 -8.72 11.60
N ARG A 226 -2.57 -7.47 12.05
CA ARG A 226 -3.37 -6.34 11.59
C ARG A 226 -2.82 -5.81 10.27
N ARG A 227 -3.72 -5.21 9.46
CA ARG A 227 -3.37 -4.43 8.26
C ARG A 227 -3.72 -2.98 8.53
N LEU A 228 -2.72 -2.14 8.41
CA LEU A 228 -2.77 -0.72 8.68
C LEU A 228 -2.77 0.00 7.34
N VAL A 229 -3.79 0.82 7.09
CA VAL A 229 -3.97 1.48 5.79
C VAL A 229 -4.12 2.98 5.99
N THR A 230 -3.42 3.79 5.20
CA THR A 230 -3.69 5.23 5.12
C THR A 230 -4.75 5.51 4.07
N ASP A 231 -5.83 6.15 4.49
CA ASP A 231 -6.77 6.83 3.61
C ASP A 231 -6.33 8.28 3.46
N THR A 232 -5.53 8.54 2.45
CA THR A 232 -4.94 9.86 2.20
C THR A 232 -5.99 10.92 1.93
N LYS A 233 -7.03 10.57 1.17
CA LYS A 233 -8.12 11.48 0.81
C LYS A 233 -9.09 11.71 1.97
N GLY A 234 -9.41 10.66 2.71
CA GLY A 234 -10.29 10.74 3.90
C GLY A 234 -9.59 11.31 5.14
N GLY A 235 -8.24 11.35 5.16
CA GLY A 235 -7.48 11.84 6.30
C GLY A 235 -7.46 10.88 7.49
N GLU A 236 -7.46 9.57 7.23
CA GLU A 236 -7.69 8.53 8.24
C GLU A 236 -6.60 7.46 8.26
N LEU A 237 -6.41 6.87 9.43
CA LEU A 237 -5.75 5.59 9.64
C LEU A 237 -6.83 4.53 9.82
N LEU A 238 -6.79 3.49 8.99
CA LEU A 238 -7.69 2.35 9.05
C LEU A 238 -6.93 1.13 9.57
N VAL A 239 -7.54 0.39 10.50
CA VAL A 239 -6.96 -0.82 11.09
C VAL A 239 -7.88 -1.99 10.87
N TYR A 240 -7.38 -3.00 10.16
CA TYR A 240 -8.11 -4.25 9.88
C TYR A 240 -7.42 -5.42 10.58
N THR A 241 -8.21 -6.43 10.96
CA THR A 241 -7.70 -7.80 11.12
C THR A 241 -7.77 -8.52 9.77
N ALA A 242 -6.95 -9.55 9.57
CA ALA A 242 -6.94 -10.31 8.32
C ALA A 242 -7.60 -11.69 8.42
N ASP A 243 -7.89 -12.17 9.63
CA ASP A 243 -8.54 -13.47 9.84
C ASP A 243 -9.56 -13.42 10.99
N PRO A 244 -10.83 -13.20 10.70
CA PRO A 244 -11.38 -12.73 9.40
C PRO A 244 -11.02 -11.30 9.09
N LEU A 245 -11.15 -10.89 7.81
CA LEU A 245 -10.97 -9.51 7.40
C LEU A 245 -12.10 -8.64 7.96
N VAL A 246 -11.75 -7.76 8.92
CA VAL A 246 -12.71 -6.86 9.60
C VAL A 246 -12.06 -5.50 9.82
N LEU A 247 -12.78 -4.43 9.53
CA LEU A 247 -12.37 -3.07 9.92
C LEU A 247 -12.63 -2.88 11.42
N HIS A 248 -11.58 -2.80 12.22
CA HIS A 248 -11.66 -2.58 13.67
C HIS A 248 -11.62 -1.12 14.06
N GLN A 249 -10.80 -0.33 13.38
CA GLN A 249 -10.63 1.08 13.73
C GLN A 249 -10.60 1.92 12.45
N ARG A 250 -11.31 3.04 12.51
CA ARG A 250 -11.30 4.11 11.55
C ARG A 250 -11.05 5.40 12.34
N PHE A 251 -9.88 5.99 12.19
CA PHE A 251 -9.44 7.07 13.06
C PHE A 251 -8.92 8.26 12.26
N PRO A 252 -9.46 9.47 12.48
CA PRO A 252 -9.00 10.66 11.80
C PRO A 252 -7.60 11.05 12.32
N VAL A 253 -6.63 11.12 11.42
CA VAL A 253 -5.26 11.54 11.71
C VAL A 253 -4.91 12.89 11.07
N GLY A 254 -5.81 13.40 10.23
CA GLY A 254 -5.72 14.73 9.60
C GLY A 254 -4.84 14.77 8.37
N SER A 255 -4.61 15.91 7.88
CA SER A 255 -3.73 16.48 6.84
C SER A 255 -2.96 15.52 5.92
N SER A 256 -3.67 14.71 5.11
CA SER A 256 -3.10 13.84 4.08
C SER A 256 -2.09 12.83 4.65
N PRO A 257 -2.56 11.86 5.45
CA PRO A 257 -1.71 10.73 5.87
C PRO A 257 -1.24 9.98 4.63
N TYR A 258 0.04 9.61 4.59
CA TYR A 258 0.59 9.00 3.39
C TYR A 258 1.37 7.72 3.69
N ALA A 259 2.65 7.81 4.03
CA ALA A 259 3.45 6.63 4.33
C ALA A 259 3.24 6.12 5.76
N LEU A 260 3.45 4.83 5.94
CA LEU A 260 3.33 4.10 7.20
C LEU A 260 4.62 3.37 7.56
N ALA A 261 4.94 3.31 8.85
CA ALA A 261 5.90 2.39 9.41
C ALA A 261 5.39 1.88 10.77
N TYR A 262 5.72 0.64 11.09
CA TYR A 262 5.42 0.04 12.38
C TYR A 262 6.69 -0.20 13.17
N ASP A 263 6.77 0.36 14.37
CA ASP A 263 7.86 0.13 15.32
C ASP A 263 7.45 -0.95 16.31
N GLN A 264 7.87 -2.19 16.05
CA GLN A 264 7.56 -3.35 16.90
C GLN A 264 8.14 -3.22 18.33
N ARG A 265 9.20 -2.44 18.52
CA ARG A 265 9.84 -2.26 19.83
C ARG A 265 8.99 -1.40 20.77
N SER A 266 8.27 -0.44 20.22
CA SER A 266 7.40 0.48 20.95
C SER A 266 5.91 0.27 20.69
N GLU A 267 5.55 -0.74 19.85
CA GLU A 267 4.16 -1.02 19.45
C GLU A 267 3.47 0.21 18.85
N THR A 268 4.24 1.02 18.09
CA THR A 268 3.76 2.31 17.59
C THR A 268 3.64 2.28 16.08
N VAL A 269 2.49 2.70 15.58
CA VAL A 269 2.28 2.99 14.14
C VAL A 269 2.66 4.43 13.86
N TRP A 270 3.59 4.64 12.96
CA TRP A 270 4.03 5.96 12.52
C TRP A 270 3.43 6.29 11.17
N VAL A 271 2.82 7.47 11.06
CA VAL A 271 2.13 7.97 9.87
C VAL A 271 2.73 9.30 9.47
N THR A 272 3.15 9.45 8.21
CA THR A 272 3.57 10.77 7.70
C THR A 272 2.36 11.59 7.29
N LEU A 273 2.37 12.88 7.62
CA LEU A 273 1.34 13.85 7.26
C LEU A 273 1.93 14.87 6.27
N THR A 274 1.78 14.59 4.98
CA THR A 274 2.41 15.40 3.93
C THR A 274 1.89 16.83 3.90
N GLY A 275 0.63 17.06 4.22
CA GLY A 275 0.06 18.40 4.31
C GLY A 275 0.61 19.28 5.45
N ARG A 276 1.47 18.73 6.34
CA ARG A 276 2.05 19.46 7.49
C ARG A 276 3.54 19.31 7.66
N ASN A 277 4.21 18.46 6.90
CA ASN A 277 5.61 18.06 7.14
C ASN A 277 5.81 17.52 8.56
N GLU A 278 5.00 16.53 8.95
CA GLU A 278 5.05 15.89 10.25
C GLU A 278 5.03 14.37 10.10
N VAL A 279 5.57 13.68 11.10
CA VAL A 279 5.32 12.25 11.34
C VAL A 279 4.71 12.11 12.73
N VAL A 280 3.65 11.30 12.83
CA VAL A 280 2.86 11.13 14.07
C VAL A 280 2.79 9.65 14.41
N GLY A 281 3.03 9.33 15.68
CA GLY A 281 2.95 7.98 16.20
C GLY A 281 1.67 7.73 16.99
N TYR A 282 1.09 6.56 16.78
CA TYR A 282 -0.12 6.12 17.46
C TYR A 282 0.08 4.76 18.14
N ASP A 283 -0.32 4.69 19.41
CA ASP A 283 -0.53 3.43 20.14
C ASP A 283 -1.94 2.93 19.85
N LEU A 284 -2.04 1.68 19.40
CA LEU A 284 -3.33 1.05 19.04
C LEU A 284 -3.82 0.06 20.10
N SER A 285 -3.14 -0.06 21.25
CA SER A 285 -3.40 -1.11 22.25
C SER A 285 -4.75 -0.97 22.96
N THR A 286 -5.29 0.24 23.03
CA THR A 286 -6.54 0.53 23.77
C THR A 286 -7.81 0.43 22.91
N GLY A 287 -7.69 0.02 21.66
CA GLY A 287 -8.82 -0.04 20.69
C GLY A 287 -9.19 1.32 20.08
N ILE A 288 -8.72 2.42 20.65
CA ILE A 288 -8.79 3.77 20.07
C ILE A 288 -7.33 4.23 19.92
N PRO A 289 -6.88 4.65 18.72
CA PRO A 289 -5.53 5.15 18.52
C PRO A 289 -5.22 6.34 19.43
N VAL A 290 -4.14 6.25 20.19
CA VAL A 290 -3.66 7.32 21.08
C VAL A 290 -2.38 7.89 20.51
N GLU A 291 -2.34 9.20 20.26
CA GLU A 291 -1.10 9.86 19.81
C GLU A 291 -0.04 9.79 20.91
N VAL A 292 1.13 9.22 20.56
CA VAL A 292 2.27 9.03 21.48
C VAL A 292 3.48 9.85 21.11
N GLY A 293 3.45 10.55 19.99
CA GLY A 293 4.53 11.43 19.55
C GLY A 293 4.23 12.09 18.22
N ARG A 294 4.75 13.31 18.05
CA ARG A 294 4.63 14.11 16.82
C ARG A 294 5.93 14.86 16.60
N TYR A 295 6.49 14.71 15.39
CA TYR A 295 7.80 15.28 15.07
C TYR A 295 7.76 16.01 13.73
N PRO A 296 8.36 17.22 13.64
CA PRO A 296 8.53 17.92 12.36
C PRO A 296 9.49 17.15 11.46
N THR A 297 9.17 17.11 10.17
CA THR A 297 9.96 16.38 9.18
C THR A 297 10.56 17.32 8.13
N VAL A 298 11.44 16.74 7.29
CA VAL A 298 11.79 17.32 5.99
C VAL A 298 10.52 17.58 5.18
N ARG A 299 10.61 18.49 4.21
CA ARG A 299 9.49 18.77 3.31
C ARG A 299 9.07 17.53 2.55
N GLN A 300 7.74 17.37 2.34
CA GLN A 300 7.15 16.30 1.55
C GLN A 300 7.57 14.90 2.05
N PRO A 301 7.22 14.52 3.30
CA PRO A 301 7.62 13.24 3.89
C PRO A 301 6.84 12.09 3.26
N ASN A 302 7.24 11.68 2.05
CA ASN A 302 6.53 10.67 1.26
C ASN A 302 6.89 9.24 1.65
N THR A 303 7.97 9.05 2.40
CA THR A 303 8.41 7.72 2.83
C THR A 303 8.86 7.74 4.28
N VAL A 304 8.63 6.63 5.00
CA VAL A 304 9.08 6.43 6.37
C VAL A 304 9.40 4.96 6.60
N THR A 305 10.46 4.68 7.34
CA THR A 305 10.80 3.33 7.79
C THR A 305 11.47 3.37 9.17
N ILE A 306 11.48 2.23 9.86
CA ILE A 306 12.12 2.06 11.17
C ILE A 306 13.21 1.00 11.05
N ASP A 307 14.41 1.30 11.52
CA ASP A 307 15.41 0.26 11.77
C ASP A 307 15.00 -0.48 13.07
N SER A 308 14.51 -1.70 12.94
CA SER A 308 14.02 -2.50 14.05
C SER A 308 15.12 -2.87 15.08
N ARG A 309 16.41 -2.80 14.69
CA ARG A 309 17.56 -3.08 15.56
C ARG A 309 17.83 -1.92 16.52
N THR A 310 17.79 -0.70 16.01
CA THR A 310 18.11 0.52 16.78
C THR A 310 16.87 1.25 17.26
N GLY A 311 15.75 1.09 16.55
CA GLY A 311 14.54 1.89 16.69
C GLY A 311 14.65 3.25 16.01
N ASP A 312 15.69 3.54 15.24
CA ASP A 312 15.81 4.80 14.52
C ASP A 312 14.77 4.89 13.40
N MET A 313 14.15 6.05 13.28
CA MET A 313 13.22 6.36 12.21
C MET A 313 13.93 7.11 11.09
N PHE A 314 13.66 6.70 9.87
CA PHE A 314 14.10 7.42 8.67
C PHE A 314 12.90 7.93 7.90
N VAL A 315 12.94 9.20 7.51
CA VAL A 315 11.91 9.87 6.72
C VAL A 315 12.54 10.44 5.47
N GLY A 316 12.04 10.05 4.30
CA GLY A 316 12.55 10.53 3.01
C GLY A 316 11.68 11.63 2.42
N SER A 317 12.33 12.70 1.97
CA SER A 317 11.67 13.78 1.24
C SER A 317 11.37 13.38 -0.21
N GLY A 318 10.11 13.53 -0.61
CA GLY A 318 9.68 13.36 -2.01
C GLY A 318 10.07 14.52 -2.93
N THR A 319 10.65 15.61 -2.39
CA THR A 319 11.06 16.82 -3.13
C THR A 319 12.57 17.11 -3.07
N GLY A 320 13.37 16.20 -2.48
CA GLY A 320 14.81 16.34 -2.45
C GLY A 320 15.35 17.19 -1.29
N ASP A 321 14.54 17.41 -0.25
CA ASP A 321 14.97 18.13 0.96
C ASP A 321 15.79 17.25 1.92
N GLY A 322 16.09 16.00 1.52
CA GLY A 322 17.01 15.09 2.19
C GLY A 322 16.38 13.85 2.80
N LEU A 323 17.23 13.05 3.44
CA LEU A 323 16.90 11.91 4.28
C LEU A 323 17.06 12.32 5.74
N GLN A 324 15.96 12.30 6.48
CA GLN A 324 15.93 12.61 7.91
C GLN A 324 16.10 11.34 8.74
N ARG A 325 16.89 11.40 9.81
CA ARG A 325 16.98 10.37 10.85
C ARG A 325 16.54 10.96 12.18
N ILE A 326 15.56 10.32 12.81
CA ILE A 326 15.09 10.64 14.18
C ILE A 326 15.48 9.46 15.07
N PRO A 327 16.50 9.60 15.93
CA PRO A 327 16.94 8.55 16.84
C PRO A 327 15.83 8.08 17.80
N ALA A 328 15.89 6.82 18.20
CA ALA A 328 14.87 6.23 19.06
C ALA A 328 14.76 6.92 20.43
N ASP A 329 15.88 7.40 20.98
CA ASP A 329 15.95 8.10 22.28
C ASP A 329 15.34 9.52 22.23
N GLN A 330 15.20 10.10 21.03
CA GLN A 330 14.51 11.38 20.81
C GLN A 330 13.00 11.21 20.61
N ARG A 331 12.51 9.98 20.42
CA ARG A 331 11.10 9.65 20.26
C ARG A 331 10.53 9.09 21.54
N LYS A 332 10.27 9.94 22.51
CA LYS A 332 9.68 9.51 23.80
C LYS A 332 8.21 9.12 23.60
N ARG A 333 7.82 7.97 24.17
CA ARG A 333 6.41 7.62 24.36
C ARG A 333 5.80 8.65 25.32
N GLY A 334 4.81 9.37 24.86
CA GLY A 334 3.88 10.21 25.64
C GLY A 334 4.44 10.84 26.91
N GLN A 335 4.85 12.10 26.85
CA GLN A 335 4.82 12.99 28.00
C GLN A 335 3.56 13.84 27.92
#